data_0ed320c54d1f947d9918f4937939bf75
#
_entry.id   0ed320c54d1f947d9918f4937939bf75
#
_cell.length_a   1.000
_cell.length_b   1.000
_cell.length_c   1.000
_cell.angle_alpha   90.00
_cell.angle_beta   90.00
_cell.angle_gamma   90.00
#
_symmetry.space_group_name_H-M   'P 1'
#
loop_
_entity.id
_entity.type
_entity.pdbx_description
1 polymer ?
#
loop_
_entity_poly.entity_id
_entity_poly.type
_entity_poly.pdbx_seq_one_letter_code
_entity_poly.pdbx_strand_id
1 'polypeptide(L)'
;MRTALKRKKREVHRHQGNTGAMLFTLLLAILCGLAVYILSDISFMRPSREISLLIAESAKKEEISPALLEAVILTESKFDKKAVSHVGAIGMMQLMPDTAEWISEESGLPANRLERPEENIPLGAWYINYLLKEYHNNEILALAAYNAGRGNVDQWMKDYGWKEGFSDMNQIPFPETREFVKSVTASRDRLEAEQAEK
;
A
#
# COMPACT_ATOMS: atom_id res chain seq x y z
N MET A 1 -3.52 65.01 31.13
CA MET A 1 -4.48 64.07 30.65
C MET A 1 -4.15 63.44 29.26
N ARG A 2 -3.61 64.18 28.27
CA ARG A 2 -3.22 63.66 26.94
C ARG A 2 -2.06 62.71 26.91
N THR A 3 -1.10 62.76 27.84
CA THR A 3 0.10 61.90 27.92
C THR A 3 -0.24 60.48 28.45
N ALA A 4 -1.16 60.36 29.39
CA ALA A 4 -1.56 59.07 29.95
C ALA A 4 -2.34 58.20 28.91
N LEU A 5 -3.17 58.82 28.07
CA LEU A 5 -3.89 58.18 26.99
C LEU A 5 -2.98 57.64 25.89
N LYS A 6 -1.87 58.36 25.54
CA LYS A 6 -0.90 57.89 24.55
C LYS A 6 -0.07 56.71 25.08
N ARG A 7 0.21 56.65 26.37
CA ARG A 7 0.95 55.56 27.01
C ARG A 7 0.09 54.27 27.02
N LYS A 8 -1.20 54.38 27.38
CA LYS A 8 -2.13 53.25 27.39
C LYS A 8 -2.38 52.67 26.00
N LYS A 9 -2.46 53.50 24.94
CA LYS A 9 -2.57 53.05 23.56
C LYS A 9 -1.33 52.32 23.06
N ARG A 10 -0.11 52.74 23.48
CA ARG A 10 1.15 52.05 23.11
C ARG A 10 1.30 50.69 23.82
N GLU A 11 0.82 50.55 25.06
CA GLU A 11 0.86 49.28 25.78
C GLU A 11 -0.13 48.26 25.19
N VAL A 12 -1.33 48.68 24.79
CA VAL A 12 -2.32 47.81 24.14
C VAL A 12 -1.83 47.34 22.76
N HIS A 13 -1.21 48.20 21.96
CA HIS A 13 -0.61 47.78 20.67
C HIS A 13 0.62 46.87 20.83
N ARG A 14 1.38 46.99 21.91
CA ARG A 14 2.54 46.14 22.16
C ARG A 14 2.09 44.72 22.60
N HIS A 15 0.98 44.59 23.35
CA HIS A 15 0.42 43.29 23.73
C HIS A 15 -0.23 42.59 22.54
N GLN A 16 -0.91 43.31 21.64
CA GLN A 16 -1.52 42.71 20.44
C GLN A 16 -0.46 42.22 19.43
N GLY A 17 0.71 42.88 19.33
CA GLY A 17 1.83 42.43 18.50
C GLY A 17 2.47 41.13 18.98
N ASN A 18 2.56 40.93 20.31
CA ASN A 18 3.15 39.73 20.87
C ASN A 18 2.23 38.49 20.77
N THR A 19 0.93 38.67 20.92
CA THR A 19 -0.03 37.56 20.78
C THR A 19 -0.12 37.04 19.33
N GLY A 20 -0.06 37.93 18.33
CA GLY A 20 -0.05 37.53 16.92
C GLY A 20 1.22 36.76 16.56
N ALA A 21 2.40 37.25 16.99
CA ALA A 21 3.66 36.54 16.78
C ALA A 21 3.71 35.19 17.50
N MET A 22 3.16 35.11 18.71
CA MET A 22 3.11 33.86 19.49
C MET A 22 2.15 32.83 18.85
N LEU A 23 1.01 33.27 18.31
CA LEU A 23 0.08 32.40 17.57
C LEU A 23 0.70 31.91 16.27
N PHE A 24 1.44 32.77 15.55
CA PHE A 24 2.13 32.40 14.31
C PHE A 24 3.24 31.38 14.56
N THR A 25 4.06 31.57 15.62
CA THR A 25 5.10 30.59 15.98
C THR A 25 4.52 29.26 16.42
N LEU A 26 3.40 29.26 17.15
CA LEU A 26 2.68 28.04 17.56
C LEU A 26 2.14 27.29 16.32
N LEU A 27 1.52 28.00 15.39
CA LEU A 27 1.01 27.42 14.15
C LEU A 27 2.13 26.82 13.31
N LEU A 28 3.26 27.53 13.19
CA LEU A 28 4.44 27.03 12.48
C LEU A 28 5.02 25.77 13.15
N ALA A 29 5.09 25.74 14.47
CA ALA A 29 5.53 24.54 15.21
C ALA A 29 4.61 23.35 15.01
N ILE A 30 3.28 23.58 14.98
CA ILE A 30 2.29 22.53 14.70
C ILE A 30 2.46 22.01 13.26
N LEU A 31 2.61 22.89 12.28
CA LEU A 31 2.83 22.51 10.87
C LEU A 31 4.15 21.77 10.68
N CYS A 32 5.23 22.19 11.34
CA CYS A 32 6.50 21.46 11.32
C CYS A 32 6.36 20.08 11.99
N GLY A 33 5.69 19.98 13.14
CA GLY A 33 5.42 18.73 13.83
C GLY A 33 4.59 17.78 12.96
N LEU A 34 3.56 18.29 12.29
CA LEU A 34 2.73 17.52 11.35
C LEU A 34 3.54 17.06 10.14
N ALA A 35 4.39 17.92 9.58
CA ALA A 35 5.28 17.57 8.47
C ALA A 35 6.29 16.49 8.88
N VAL A 36 6.90 16.60 10.07
CA VAL A 36 7.79 15.57 10.60
C VAL A 36 7.06 14.27 10.83
N TYR A 37 5.85 14.31 11.38
CA TYR A 37 5.01 13.13 11.56
C TYR A 37 4.68 12.45 10.23
N ILE A 38 4.22 13.20 9.23
CA ILE A 38 3.92 12.68 7.89
C ILE A 38 5.18 12.10 7.23
N LEU A 39 6.33 12.79 7.32
CA LEU A 39 7.60 12.32 6.75
C LEU A 39 8.11 11.06 7.46
N SER A 40 7.92 10.93 8.78
CA SER A 40 8.29 9.73 9.53
C SER A 40 7.39 8.54 9.16
N ASP A 41 6.10 8.76 8.97
CA ASP A 41 5.13 7.74 8.57
C ASP A 41 5.43 7.22 7.14
N ILE A 42 5.75 8.13 6.21
CA ILE A 42 6.18 7.77 4.84
C ILE A 42 7.52 7.00 4.86
N SER A 43 8.47 7.39 5.72
CA SER A 43 9.75 6.69 5.84
C SER A 43 9.61 5.28 6.43
N PHE A 44 8.64 5.08 7.32
CA PHE A 44 8.34 3.78 7.92
C PHE A 44 7.69 2.81 6.92
N MET A 45 7.02 3.31 5.87
CA MET A 45 6.35 2.51 4.84
C MET A 45 7.27 2.09 3.67
N ARG A 46 8.58 2.31 3.75
CA ARG A 46 9.52 1.85 2.72
C ARG A 46 10.15 0.51 3.11
N PRO A 47 10.32 -0.41 2.15
CA PRO A 47 11.00 -1.67 2.42
C PRO A 47 12.48 -1.44 2.81
N SER A 48 13.03 -2.32 3.64
CA SER A 48 14.46 -2.36 3.85
C SER A 48 15.17 -2.73 2.54
N ARG A 49 16.47 -2.41 2.42
CA ARG A 49 17.27 -2.76 1.25
C ARG A 49 17.20 -4.26 0.92
N GLU A 50 17.23 -5.11 1.94
CA GLU A 50 17.12 -6.55 1.81
C GLU A 50 15.79 -6.97 1.19
N ILE A 51 14.68 -6.41 1.68
CA ILE A 51 13.34 -6.67 1.14
C ILE A 51 13.22 -6.13 -0.28
N SER A 52 13.78 -4.94 -0.58
CA SER A 52 13.76 -4.39 -1.95
C SER A 52 14.48 -5.30 -2.95
N LEU A 53 15.62 -5.89 -2.56
CA LEU A 53 16.35 -6.85 -3.41
C LEU A 53 15.53 -8.12 -3.63
N LEU A 54 14.91 -8.65 -2.59
CA LEU A 54 14.09 -9.85 -2.66
C LEU A 54 12.85 -9.63 -3.56
N ILE A 55 12.22 -8.45 -3.46
CA ILE A 55 11.12 -8.03 -4.36
C ILE A 55 11.62 -8.02 -5.81
N ALA A 56 12.75 -7.36 -6.08
CA ALA A 56 13.30 -7.25 -7.43
C ALA A 56 13.66 -8.62 -8.03
N GLU A 57 14.27 -9.52 -7.26
CA GLU A 57 14.61 -10.88 -7.69
C GLU A 57 13.36 -11.71 -7.96
N SER A 58 12.37 -11.67 -7.05
CA SER A 58 11.13 -12.42 -7.19
C SER A 58 10.31 -11.93 -8.40
N ALA A 59 10.19 -10.61 -8.56
CA ALA A 59 9.48 -10.00 -9.68
C ALA A 59 10.14 -10.35 -11.02
N LYS A 60 11.49 -10.31 -11.08
CA LYS A 60 12.24 -10.70 -12.28
C LYS A 60 12.04 -12.17 -12.63
N LYS A 61 12.05 -13.07 -11.62
CA LYS A 61 11.87 -14.52 -11.84
C LYS A 61 10.50 -14.83 -12.40
N GLU A 62 9.48 -14.13 -11.91
CA GLU A 62 8.09 -14.33 -12.30
C GLU A 62 7.65 -13.42 -13.46
N GLU A 63 8.55 -12.61 -14.03
CA GLU A 63 8.27 -11.69 -15.15
C GLU A 63 7.14 -10.70 -14.89
N ILE A 64 7.00 -10.23 -13.63
CA ILE A 64 6.03 -9.21 -13.23
C ILE A 64 6.71 -7.88 -12.88
N SER A 65 5.93 -6.79 -12.84
CA SER A 65 6.43 -5.48 -12.41
C SER A 65 6.91 -5.52 -10.94
N PRO A 66 8.16 -5.12 -10.63
CA PRO A 66 8.60 -4.95 -9.23
C PRO A 66 7.73 -3.95 -8.47
N ALA A 67 7.24 -2.90 -9.12
CA ALA A 67 6.34 -1.92 -8.54
C ALA A 67 4.99 -2.53 -8.19
N LEU A 68 4.45 -3.45 -9.00
CA LEU A 68 3.23 -4.19 -8.70
C LEU A 68 3.42 -5.06 -7.45
N LEU A 69 4.51 -5.84 -7.39
CA LEU A 69 4.79 -6.70 -6.25
C LEU A 69 4.98 -5.89 -4.95
N GLU A 70 5.71 -4.77 -5.03
CA GLU A 70 5.90 -3.85 -3.89
C GLU A 70 4.58 -3.24 -3.44
N ALA A 71 3.71 -2.82 -4.37
CA ALA A 71 2.40 -2.25 -4.08
C ALA A 71 1.46 -3.25 -3.38
N VAL A 72 1.48 -4.53 -3.77
CA VAL A 72 0.73 -5.58 -3.08
C VAL A 72 1.23 -5.75 -1.66
N ILE A 73 2.54 -5.88 -1.43
CA ILE A 73 3.12 -6.02 -0.09
C ILE A 73 2.79 -4.82 0.80
N LEU A 74 2.90 -3.61 0.24
CA LEU A 74 2.56 -2.37 0.95
C LEU A 74 1.09 -2.36 1.39
N THR A 75 0.19 -2.80 0.52
CA THR A 75 -1.26 -2.81 0.78
C THR A 75 -1.63 -3.89 1.80
N GLU A 76 -1.06 -5.10 1.68
CA GLU A 76 -1.37 -6.26 2.51
C GLU A 76 -0.85 -6.14 3.95
N SER A 77 0.38 -5.70 4.12
CA SER A 77 1.05 -5.78 5.42
C SER A 77 1.83 -4.53 5.83
N LYS A 78 1.99 -3.54 4.95
CA LYS A 78 2.92 -2.41 5.14
C LYS A 78 4.34 -2.89 5.45
N PHE A 79 4.77 -3.97 4.80
CA PHE A 79 6.05 -4.65 5.00
C PHE A 79 6.23 -5.33 6.38
N ASP A 80 5.15 -5.58 7.11
CA ASP A 80 5.23 -6.34 8.37
C ASP A 80 5.27 -7.86 8.07
N LYS A 81 6.44 -8.44 8.23
CA LYS A 81 6.65 -9.89 8.05
C LYS A 81 5.92 -10.76 9.07
N LYS A 82 5.49 -10.18 10.20
CA LYS A 82 4.75 -10.87 11.25
C LYS A 82 3.25 -10.66 11.19
N ALA A 83 2.77 -9.95 10.15
CA ALA A 83 1.35 -9.69 10.00
C ALA A 83 0.56 -11.00 9.93
N VAL A 84 -0.50 -11.07 10.72
CA VAL A 84 -1.49 -12.17 10.70
C VAL A 84 -2.86 -11.55 10.71
N SER A 85 -3.67 -11.86 9.69
CA SER A 85 -5.05 -11.37 9.62
C SER A 85 -5.98 -12.16 10.54
N HIS A 86 -7.17 -11.60 10.79
CA HIS A 86 -8.20 -12.27 11.58
C HIS A 86 -8.73 -13.57 10.93
N VAL A 87 -8.52 -13.75 9.63
CA VAL A 87 -8.88 -14.97 8.88
C VAL A 87 -7.71 -15.93 8.70
N GLY A 88 -6.51 -15.59 9.22
CA GLY A 88 -5.36 -16.46 9.22
C GLY A 88 -4.39 -16.28 8.04
N ALA A 89 -4.51 -15.20 7.25
CA ALA A 89 -3.51 -14.88 6.25
C ALA A 89 -2.19 -14.42 6.93
N ILE A 90 -1.04 -14.81 6.37
CA ILE A 90 0.27 -14.70 7.04
C ILE A 90 1.30 -13.98 6.17
N GLY A 91 2.10 -13.14 6.83
CA GLY A 91 3.33 -12.56 6.29
C GLY A 91 3.11 -11.34 5.40
N MET A 92 4.17 -10.92 4.72
CA MET A 92 4.18 -9.69 3.92
C MET A 92 3.15 -9.68 2.79
N MET A 93 2.92 -10.82 2.17
CA MET A 93 1.97 -11.00 1.06
C MET A 93 0.61 -11.53 1.53
N GLN A 94 0.38 -11.67 2.85
CA GLN A 94 -0.88 -12.15 3.44
C GLN A 94 -1.43 -13.42 2.76
N LEU A 95 -0.58 -14.44 2.64
CA LEU A 95 -0.98 -15.70 2.04
C LEU A 95 -1.75 -16.55 3.05
N MET A 96 -2.88 -17.10 2.61
CA MET A 96 -3.57 -18.15 3.37
C MET A 96 -2.74 -19.43 3.35
N PRO A 97 -2.62 -20.18 4.48
CA PRO A 97 -1.83 -21.41 4.53
C PRO A 97 -2.17 -22.41 3.43
N ASP A 98 -3.46 -22.67 3.20
CA ASP A 98 -3.90 -23.60 2.15
C ASP A 98 -3.50 -23.13 0.73
N THR A 99 -3.56 -21.80 0.50
CA THR A 99 -3.10 -21.21 -0.77
C THR A 99 -1.60 -21.35 -0.94
N ALA A 100 -0.82 -21.10 0.13
CA ALA A 100 0.63 -21.23 0.09
C ALA A 100 1.08 -22.69 -0.12
N GLU A 101 0.39 -23.66 0.49
CA GLU A 101 0.63 -25.07 0.27
C GLU A 101 0.37 -25.47 -1.20
N TRP A 102 -0.78 -25.08 -1.74
CA TRP A 102 -1.11 -25.31 -3.15
C TRP A 102 -0.07 -24.64 -4.09
N ILE A 103 0.34 -23.39 -3.82
CA ILE A 103 1.40 -22.73 -4.60
C ILE A 103 2.71 -23.53 -4.52
N SER A 104 3.06 -24.03 -3.34
CA SER A 104 4.27 -24.84 -3.14
C SER A 104 4.24 -26.15 -3.96
N GLU A 105 3.11 -26.81 -4.01
CA GLU A 105 2.92 -28.02 -4.82
C GLU A 105 3.06 -27.71 -6.33
N GLU A 106 2.49 -26.63 -6.81
CA GLU A 106 2.54 -26.25 -8.22
C GLU A 106 3.89 -25.67 -8.68
N SER A 107 4.57 -24.90 -7.79
CA SER A 107 5.77 -24.14 -8.13
C SER A 107 7.08 -24.81 -7.70
N GLY A 108 7.02 -25.72 -6.71
CA GLY A 108 8.18 -26.27 -6.01
C GLY A 108 8.85 -25.27 -5.05
N LEU A 109 8.26 -24.10 -4.80
CA LEU A 109 8.77 -23.14 -3.82
C LEU A 109 8.48 -23.59 -2.40
N PRO A 110 9.36 -23.33 -1.41
CA PRO A 110 9.09 -23.71 -0.02
C PRO A 110 7.98 -22.82 0.60
N ALA A 111 7.08 -23.46 1.37
CA ALA A 111 6.01 -22.81 2.12
C ALA A 111 5.98 -23.22 3.60
N ASN A 112 7.17 -23.46 4.21
CA ASN A 112 7.27 -23.97 5.57
C ASN A 112 7.08 -22.89 6.64
N ARG A 113 7.44 -21.64 6.32
CA ARG A 113 7.42 -20.51 7.24
C ARG A 113 7.01 -19.24 6.54
N LEU A 114 5.70 -18.97 6.50
CA LEU A 114 5.11 -17.84 5.80
C LEU A 114 5.43 -16.47 6.46
N GLU A 115 5.91 -16.45 7.70
CA GLU A 115 6.44 -15.24 8.34
C GLU A 115 7.84 -14.86 7.86
N ARG A 116 8.49 -15.69 7.03
CA ARG A 116 9.78 -15.38 6.42
C ARG A 116 9.59 -14.74 5.06
N PRO A 117 10.12 -13.52 4.85
CA PRO A 117 10.06 -12.87 3.55
C PRO A 117 10.61 -13.72 2.40
N GLU A 118 11.68 -14.50 2.66
CA GLU A 118 12.36 -15.34 1.68
C GLU A 118 11.50 -16.50 1.16
N GLU A 119 10.47 -16.91 1.89
CA GLU A 119 9.46 -17.87 1.44
C GLU A 119 8.19 -17.17 0.97
N ASN A 120 7.72 -16.18 1.71
CA ASN A 120 6.43 -15.50 1.49
C ASN A 120 6.40 -14.67 0.20
N ILE A 121 7.44 -13.85 -0.06
CA ILE A 121 7.48 -12.97 -1.24
C ILE A 121 7.56 -13.77 -2.55
N PRO A 122 8.46 -14.78 -2.70
CA PRO A 122 8.47 -15.61 -3.91
C PRO A 122 7.17 -16.34 -4.18
N LEU A 123 6.51 -16.89 -3.14
CA LEU A 123 5.19 -17.53 -3.27
C LEU A 123 4.13 -16.54 -3.79
N GLY A 124 4.07 -15.36 -3.18
CA GLY A 124 3.12 -14.33 -3.60
C GLY A 124 3.40 -13.80 -5.01
N ALA A 125 4.67 -13.63 -5.39
CA ALA A 125 5.06 -13.22 -6.74
C ALA A 125 4.62 -14.25 -7.78
N TRP A 126 4.87 -15.55 -7.53
CA TRP A 126 4.41 -16.63 -8.37
C TRP A 126 2.87 -16.62 -8.51
N TYR A 127 2.16 -16.41 -7.39
CA TYR A 127 0.70 -16.39 -7.42
C TYR A 127 0.14 -15.20 -8.22
N ILE A 128 0.74 -14.02 -8.10
CA ILE A 128 0.36 -12.88 -8.94
C ILE A 128 0.55 -13.21 -10.43
N ASN A 129 1.72 -13.76 -10.83
CA ASN A 129 1.97 -14.18 -12.19
C ASN A 129 0.97 -15.23 -12.68
N TYR A 130 0.67 -16.23 -11.86
CA TYR A 130 -0.34 -17.24 -12.14
C TYR A 130 -1.70 -16.59 -12.44
N LEU A 131 -2.16 -15.67 -11.59
CA LEU A 131 -3.42 -14.96 -11.78
C LEU A 131 -3.42 -14.05 -13.01
N LEU A 132 -2.31 -13.34 -13.27
CA LEU A 132 -2.18 -12.56 -14.49
C LEU A 132 -2.34 -13.42 -15.74
N LYS A 133 -1.73 -14.59 -15.78
CA LYS A 133 -1.90 -15.55 -16.90
C LYS A 133 -3.32 -16.05 -17.02
N GLU A 134 -3.96 -16.40 -15.89
CA GLU A 134 -5.34 -16.90 -15.86
C GLU A 134 -6.34 -15.86 -16.37
N TYR A 135 -6.14 -14.59 -16.04
CA TYR A 135 -7.00 -13.48 -16.46
C TYR A 135 -6.44 -12.69 -17.67
N HIS A 136 -5.66 -13.34 -18.56
CA HIS A 136 -5.18 -12.77 -19.83
C HIS A 136 -4.46 -11.40 -19.67
N ASN A 137 -3.65 -11.28 -18.64
CA ASN A 137 -2.93 -10.07 -18.23
C ASN A 137 -3.86 -8.90 -17.81
N ASN A 138 -5.11 -9.17 -17.47
CA ASN A 138 -5.95 -8.16 -16.83
C ASN A 138 -5.57 -8.03 -15.35
N GLU A 139 -4.80 -7.01 -15.03
CA GLU A 139 -4.29 -6.76 -13.67
C GLU A 139 -5.43 -6.55 -12.65
N ILE A 140 -6.52 -5.88 -13.04
CA ILE A 140 -7.65 -5.62 -12.15
C ILE A 140 -8.34 -6.94 -11.74
N LEU A 141 -8.57 -7.84 -12.70
CA LEU A 141 -9.15 -9.15 -12.41
C LEU A 141 -8.18 -10.03 -11.61
N ALA A 142 -6.89 -10.00 -11.93
CA ALA A 142 -5.86 -10.74 -11.20
C ALA A 142 -5.76 -10.27 -9.73
N LEU A 143 -5.72 -8.97 -9.48
CA LEU A 143 -5.72 -8.40 -8.14
C LEU A 143 -7.02 -8.68 -7.38
N ALA A 144 -8.16 -8.60 -8.06
CA ALA A 144 -9.43 -8.97 -7.45
C ALA A 144 -9.45 -10.45 -7.03
N ALA A 145 -8.90 -11.35 -7.87
CA ALA A 145 -8.79 -12.76 -7.56
C ALA A 145 -7.77 -13.07 -6.47
N TYR A 146 -6.70 -12.29 -6.38
CA TYR A 146 -5.73 -12.39 -5.30
C TYR A 146 -6.39 -12.17 -3.93
N ASN A 147 -7.21 -11.11 -3.81
CA ASN A 147 -7.84 -10.74 -2.55
C ASN A 147 -9.15 -11.50 -2.28
N ALA A 148 -10.03 -11.64 -3.26
CA ALA A 148 -11.34 -12.26 -3.09
C ALA A 148 -11.35 -13.77 -3.36
N GLY A 149 -10.31 -14.30 -3.99
CA GLY A 149 -10.28 -15.66 -4.52
C GLY A 149 -10.84 -15.79 -5.93
N ARG A 150 -10.25 -16.69 -6.73
CA ARG A 150 -10.62 -16.96 -8.13
C ARG A 150 -12.10 -17.28 -8.32
N GLY A 151 -12.64 -18.15 -7.48
CA GLY A 151 -14.03 -18.57 -7.61
C GLY A 151 -15.04 -17.43 -7.57
N ASN A 152 -14.78 -16.40 -6.76
CA ASN A 152 -15.60 -15.19 -6.73
C ASN A 152 -15.49 -14.38 -8.03
N VAL A 153 -14.27 -14.17 -8.53
CA VAL A 153 -14.06 -13.41 -9.76
C VAL A 153 -14.66 -14.12 -10.97
N ASP A 154 -14.48 -15.42 -11.08
CA ASP A 154 -15.10 -16.24 -12.14
C ASP A 154 -16.62 -16.18 -12.12
N GLN A 155 -17.21 -16.16 -10.91
CA GLN A 155 -18.65 -16.00 -10.76
C GLN A 155 -19.09 -14.59 -11.16
N TRP A 156 -18.36 -13.52 -10.78
CA TRP A 156 -18.67 -12.16 -11.18
C TRP A 156 -18.55 -11.97 -12.70
N MET A 157 -17.54 -12.56 -13.34
CA MET A 157 -17.39 -12.53 -14.80
C MET A 157 -18.61 -13.14 -15.49
N LYS A 158 -19.16 -14.22 -14.96
CA LYS A 158 -20.39 -14.85 -15.49
C LYS A 158 -21.62 -14.00 -15.24
N ASP A 159 -21.82 -13.56 -14.00
CA ASP A 159 -23.05 -12.87 -13.56
C ASP A 159 -23.18 -11.47 -14.19
N TYR A 160 -22.07 -10.75 -14.32
CA TYR A 160 -22.06 -9.38 -14.85
C TYR A 160 -21.57 -9.28 -16.30
N GLY A 161 -21.22 -10.41 -16.91
CA GLY A 161 -20.75 -10.45 -18.30
C GLY A 161 -19.39 -9.79 -18.52
N TRP A 162 -18.54 -9.71 -17.47
CA TRP A 162 -17.21 -9.14 -17.61
C TRP A 162 -16.35 -9.96 -18.59
N LYS A 163 -15.49 -9.27 -19.32
CA LYS A 163 -14.58 -9.85 -20.30
C LYS A 163 -13.14 -9.51 -19.94
N GLU A 164 -12.19 -10.04 -20.69
CA GLU A 164 -10.75 -9.80 -20.53
C GLU A 164 -10.37 -8.32 -20.46
N GLY A 165 -11.13 -7.42 -21.09
CA GLY A 165 -10.93 -5.98 -21.05
C GLY A 165 -11.63 -5.25 -19.88
N PHE A 166 -12.05 -5.95 -18.83
CA PHE A 166 -12.69 -5.33 -17.67
C PHE A 166 -11.77 -4.28 -17.03
N SER A 167 -12.30 -3.07 -16.77
CA SER A 167 -11.51 -1.94 -16.26
C SER A 167 -12.20 -1.11 -15.17
N ASP A 168 -13.50 -1.27 -14.94
CA ASP A 168 -14.23 -0.48 -13.96
C ASP A 168 -14.20 -1.12 -12.57
N MET A 169 -13.17 -0.78 -11.80
CA MET A 169 -13.00 -1.27 -10.43
C MET A 169 -14.21 -0.98 -9.51
N ASN A 170 -15.06 0.01 -9.83
CA ASN A 170 -16.24 0.33 -9.01
C ASN A 170 -17.32 -0.74 -9.09
N GLN A 171 -17.30 -1.58 -10.11
CA GLN A 171 -18.22 -2.69 -10.27
C GLN A 171 -17.84 -3.91 -9.42
N ILE A 172 -16.64 -3.98 -8.85
CA ILE A 172 -16.23 -5.08 -7.96
C ILE A 172 -17.20 -5.16 -6.77
N PRO A 173 -17.92 -6.28 -6.58
CA PRO A 173 -19.01 -6.37 -5.61
C PRO A 173 -18.55 -6.21 -4.16
N PHE A 174 -17.43 -6.83 -3.81
CA PHE A 174 -16.91 -6.80 -2.44
C PHE A 174 -16.20 -5.46 -2.18
N PRO A 175 -16.67 -4.64 -1.21
CA PRO A 175 -16.06 -3.35 -0.91
C PRO A 175 -14.57 -3.45 -0.54
N GLU A 176 -14.19 -4.46 0.25
CA GLU A 176 -12.81 -4.72 0.65
C GLU A 176 -11.92 -4.96 -0.58
N THR A 177 -12.32 -5.86 -1.46
CA THR A 177 -11.58 -6.18 -2.70
C THR A 177 -11.49 -4.98 -3.63
N ARG A 178 -12.55 -4.19 -3.72
CA ARG A 178 -12.56 -2.95 -4.50
C ARG A 178 -11.52 -1.96 -4.00
N GLU A 179 -11.48 -1.73 -2.69
CA GLU A 179 -10.49 -0.82 -2.08
C GLU A 179 -9.07 -1.39 -2.16
N PHE A 180 -8.90 -2.70 -2.03
CA PHE A 180 -7.63 -3.38 -2.25
C PHE A 180 -7.09 -3.12 -3.66
N VAL A 181 -7.88 -3.40 -4.69
CA VAL A 181 -7.48 -3.20 -6.10
C VAL A 181 -7.12 -1.75 -6.36
N LYS A 182 -7.93 -0.79 -5.90
CA LYS A 182 -7.65 0.65 -6.04
C LYS A 182 -6.35 1.06 -5.35
N SER A 183 -6.12 0.57 -4.13
CA SER A 183 -4.93 0.90 -3.34
C SER A 183 -3.66 0.35 -3.98
N VAL A 184 -3.69 -0.90 -4.46
CA VAL A 184 -2.56 -1.51 -5.16
C VAL A 184 -2.26 -0.77 -6.45
N THR A 185 -3.26 -0.52 -7.29
CA THR A 185 -3.09 0.19 -8.58
C THR A 185 -2.50 1.58 -8.37
N ALA A 186 -3.06 2.36 -7.44
CA ALA A 186 -2.55 3.71 -7.14
C ALA A 186 -1.11 3.69 -6.59
N SER A 187 -0.78 2.70 -5.76
CA SER A 187 0.57 2.54 -5.21
C SER A 187 1.57 2.12 -6.29
N ARG A 188 1.20 1.19 -7.18
CA ARG A 188 2.00 0.76 -8.32
C ARG A 188 2.31 1.95 -9.24
N ASP A 189 1.31 2.73 -9.64
CA ASP A 189 1.47 3.89 -10.53
C ASP A 189 2.44 4.92 -9.92
N ARG A 190 2.34 5.18 -8.63
CA ARG A 190 3.25 6.07 -7.92
C ARG A 190 4.69 5.54 -7.91
N LEU A 191 4.88 4.24 -7.61
CA LEU A 191 6.20 3.61 -7.58
C LEU A 191 6.85 3.60 -8.96
N GLU A 192 6.10 3.36 -10.03
CA GLU A 192 6.60 3.43 -11.41
C GLU A 192 7.01 4.85 -11.80
N ALA A 193 6.23 5.87 -11.42
CA ALA A 193 6.60 7.26 -11.64
C ALA A 193 7.90 7.64 -10.91
N GLU A 194 8.06 7.24 -9.64
CA GLU A 194 9.29 7.48 -8.87
C GLU A 194 10.53 6.78 -9.47
N GLN A 195 10.35 5.66 -10.15
CA GLN A 195 11.44 4.93 -10.83
C GLN A 195 11.83 5.58 -12.15
N ALA A 196 10.88 6.18 -12.88
CA ALA A 196 11.13 6.86 -14.14
C ALA A 196 11.89 8.19 -13.99
N GLU A 197 11.88 8.79 -12.78
CA GLU A 197 12.56 10.05 -12.46
C GLU A 197 14.02 9.87 -12.01
N LYS A 198 14.51 8.64 -11.84
CA LYS A 198 15.89 8.30 -11.38
C LYS A 198 16.83 7.98 -12.53
#